data_3c0d3645eca653e8750ce524841a7af7
#
_entry.id   3c0d3645eca653e8750ce524841a7af7
#
_cell.length_a   1.000
_cell.length_b   1.000
_cell.length_c   1.000
_cell.angle_alpha   90.00
_cell.angle_beta   90.00
_cell.angle_gamma   90.00
#
_symmetry.space_group_name_H-M   'P 1'
#
loop_
_entity.id
_entity.type
_entity.pdbx_description
1 polymer ?
#
loop_
_entity_poly.entity_id
_entity_poly.type
_entity_poly.pdbx_seq_one_letter_code
_entity_poly.pdbx_strand_id
1 'polypeptide(L)'
;VDVFRNDVTHLLGTAPTELLGMHGTRPINGGHYKRTGVDVSLNSLNLQTHDFKWTSQITMSHYNAVWIERMPNYDYQKYQKRKNEPMNAFYYYKTTDIIDVDKSNMPESQRSLGPAACMPGYPIVEDKNGDGIIDVNDSYMDNMLPKLYFGFGNTFTWKNFDLDIFMYGQLGVKKWNDAYSYSADAGNLSRG
;
A
#
# COMPACT_ATOMS: atom_id res chain seq x y z
N VAL A 1 -1.82 -10.21 -24.73
CA VAL A 1 -1.27 -10.45 -23.38
C VAL A 1 0.19 -10.02 -23.42
N ASP A 2 0.58 -9.20 -22.48
CA ASP A 2 1.96 -8.75 -22.31
C ASP A 2 2.45 -9.11 -20.90
N VAL A 3 3.66 -9.68 -20.83
CA VAL A 3 4.34 -10.01 -19.58
C VAL A 3 5.63 -9.21 -19.53
N PHE A 4 5.80 -8.38 -18.52
CA PHE A 4 6.92 -7.47 -18.48
C PHE A 4 7.74 -7.58 -17.19
N ARG A 5 9.01 -7.23 -17.33
CA ARG A 5 9.94 -7.01 -16.22
C ARG A 5 10.78 -5.78 -16.52
N ASN A 6 10.72 -4.84 -15.61
CA ASN A 6 11.55 -3.63 -15.64
C ASN A 6 12.48 -3.63 -14.42
N ASP A 7 13.76 -3.60 -14.67
CA ASP A 7 14.80 -3.38 -13.67
C ASP A 7 15.29 -1.94 -13.80
N VAL A 8 15.08 -1.13 -12.77
CA VAL A 8 15.44 0.29 -12.76
C VAL A 8 16.54 0.51 -11.74
N THR A 9 17.69 0.94 -12.23
CA THR A 9 18.91 1.17 -11.44
C THR A 9 19.30 2.64 -11.48
N HIS A 10 20.17 3.05 -10.57
CA HIS A 10 20.72 4.41 -10.54
C HIS A 10 19.65 5.50 -10.45
N LEU A 11 18.68 5.29 -9.56
CA LEU A 11 17.63 6.28 -9.30
C LEU A 11 18.23 7.60 -8.83
N LEU A 12 17.75 8.70 -9.39
CA LEU A 12 18.07 10.03 -8.87
C LEU A 12 17.25 10.28 -7.59
N GLY A 13 17.95 10.58 -6.54
CA GLY A 13 17.38 10.92 -5.24
C GLY A 13 18.15 12.02 -4.54
N THR A 14 17.80 12.27 -3.30
CA THR A 14 18.53 13.22 -2.43
C THR A 14 18.97 12.50 -1.17
N ALA A 15 20.16 12.78 -0.71
CA ALA A 15 20.65 12.32 0.59
C ALA A 15 20.97 13.52 1.50
N PRO A 16 20.77 13.38 2.81
CA PRO A 16 21.21 14.41 3.74
C PRO A 16 22.73 14.55 3.65
N THR A 17 23.18 15.76 3.79
CA THR A 17 24.60 16.10 3.89
C THR A 17 24.80 17.04 5.05
N GLU A 18 25.89 16.84 5.75
CA GLU A 18 26.34 17.74 6.80
C GLU A 18 27.74 18.26 6.41
N LEU A 19 27.84 19.55 6.21
CA LEU A 19 29.07 20.20 5.88
C LEU A 19 29.27 21.43 6.79
N LEU A 20 30.33 21.44 7.56
CA LEU A 20 30.68 22.57 8.48
C LEU A 20 29.51 22.93 9.45
N GLY A 21 28.75 21.95 9.93
CA GLY A 21 27.62 22.17 10.83
C GLY A 21 26.35 22.70 10.15
N MET A 22 26.33 22.79 8.82
CA MET A 22 25.14 23.13 8.04
C MET A 22 24.49 21.84 7.52
N HIS A 23 23.21 21.67 7.85
CA HIS A 23 22.40 20.59 7.31
C HIS A 23 21.86 20.95 5.93
N GLY A 24 22.09 20.09 4.98
CA GLY A 24 21.63 20.29 3.60
C GLY A 24 21.24 18.97 2.95
N THR A 25 20.87 19.03 1.68
CA THR A 25 20.64 17.84 0.85
C THR A 25 21.50 17.92 -0.40
N ARG A 26 22.00 16.78 -0.84
CA ARG A 26 22.72 16.67 -2.11
C ARG A 26 22.05 15.63 -3.00
N PRO A 27 22.06 15.82 -4.33
CA PRO A 27 21.62 14.80 -5.25
C PRO A 27 22.55 13.58 -5.17
N ILE A 28 21.94 12.40 -5.18
CA ILE A 28 22.65 11.13 -5.25
C ILE A 28 22.06 10.28 -6.36
N ASN A 29 22.88 9.39 -6.86
CA ASN A 29 22.48 8.40 -7.85
C ASN A 29 22.67 7.02 -7.24
N GLY A 30 21.58 6.26 -7.10
CA GLY A 30 21.61 4.95 -6.46
C GLY A 30 20.23 4.36 -6.31
N GLY A 31 20.18 3.20 -5.68
CA GLY A 31 18.94 2.44 -5.54
C GLY A 31 18.61 1.62 -6.79
N HIS A 32 17.95 0.51 -6.52
CA HIS A 32 17.50 -0.44 -7.55
C HIS A 32 16.15 -1.00 -7.15
N TYR A 33 15.17 -0.91 -8.04
CA TYR A 33 13.92 -1.63 -7.88
C TYR A 33 13.59 -2.44 -9.12
N LYS A 34 12.79 -3.47 -8.90
CA LYS A 34 12.27 -4.34 -9.94
C LYS A 34 10.75 -4.25 -9.97
N ARG A 35 10.21 -4.06 -11.17
CA ARG A 35 8.78 -4.12 -11.44
C ARG A 35 8.50 -5.28 -12.38
N THR A 36 7.58 -6.18 -12.00
CA THR A 36 7.13 -7.30 -12.82
C THR A 36 5.62 -7.30 -12.88
N GLY A 37 5.07 -7.62 -14.04
CA GLY A 37 3.63 -7.60 -14.19
C GLY A 37 3.15 -8.31 -15.44
N VAL A 38 1.82 -8.35 -15.56
CA VAL A 38 1.09 -8.87 -16.70
C VAL A 38 -0.04 -7.93 -17.05
N ASP A 39 -0.15 -7.63 -18.34
CA ASP A 39 -1.23 -6.85 -18.93
C ASP A 39 -2.01 -7.73 -19.91
N VAL A 40 -3.32 -7.69 -19.81
CA VAL A 40 -4.23 -8.41 -20.70
C VAL A 40 -5.17 -7.41 -21.32
N SER A 41 -5.29 -7.43 -22.64
CA SER A 41 -6.30 -6.69 -23.40
C SER A 41 -7.01 -7.62 -24.34
N LEU A 42 -8.33 -7.63 -24.27
CA LEU A 42 -9.20 -8.39 -25.15
C LEU A 42 -10.22 -7.45 -25.77
N ASN A 43 -10.26 -7.43 -27.10
CA ASN A 43 -11.30 -6.77 -27.88
C ASN A 43 -12.12 -7.84 -28.59
N SER A 44 -13.42 -7.79 -28.47
CA SER A 44 -14.34 -8.76 -29.03
C SER A 44 -15.43 -8.08 -29.83
N LEU A 45 -15.67 -8.60 -31.04
CA LEU A 45 -16.87 -8.32 -31.79
C LEU A 45 -17.89 -9.43 -31.45
N ASN A 46 -18.86 -9.12 -30.58
CA ASN A 46 -19.78 -10.12 -30.04
C ASN A 46 -20.91 -10.41 -31.01
N LEU A 47 -21.45 -9.36 -31.66
CA LEU A 47 -22.52 -9.50 -32.62
C LEU A 47 -22.42 -8.38 -33.67
N GLN A 48 -22.65 -8.72 -34.92
CA GLN A 48 -22.78 -7.76 -36.01
C GLN A 48 -23.86 -8.21 -36.97
N THR A 49 -24.86 -7.36 -37.14
CA THR A 49 -25.93 -7.52 -38.13
C THR A 49 -25.99 -6.23 -39.03
N HIS A 50 -26.94 -6.14 -39.91
CA HIS A 50 -27.14 -4.95 -40.75
C HIS A 50 -27.39 -3.68 -39.92
N ASP A 51 -28.19 -3.79 -38.88
CA ASP A 51 -28.66 -2.64 -38.08
C ASP A 51 -28.10 -2.59 -36.67
N PHE A 52 -27.34 -3.64 -36.23
CA PHE A 52 -26.87 -3.74 -34.85
C PHE A 52 -25.44 -4.26 -34.79
N LYS A 53 -24.61 -3.59 -34.01
CA LYS A 53 -23.23 -4.01 -33.70
C LYS A 53 -22.99 -3.93 -32.20
N TRP A 54 -22.37 -4.98 -31.65
CA TRP A 54 -21.97 -5.04 -30.25
C TRP A 54 -20.52 -5.46 -30.16
N THR A 55 -19.71 -4.60 -29.56
CA THR A 55 -18.31 -4.88 -29.25
C THR A 55 -18.04 -4.77 -27.76
N SER A 56 -17.10 -5.56 -27.26
CA SER A 56 -16.63 -5.49 -25.89
C SER A 56 -15.13 -5.33 -25.84
N GLN A 57 -14.66 -4.56 -24.86
CA GLN A 57 -13.25 -4.41 -24.52
C GLN A 57 -13.03 -4.76 -23.06
N ILE A 58 -12.08 -5.63 -22.78
CA ILE A 58 -11.67 -6.00 -21.43
C ILE A 58 -10.19 -5.69 -21.30
N THR A 59 -9.81 -4.98 -20.26
CA THR A 59 -8.42 -4.74 -19.88
C THR A 59 -8.19 -5.18 -18.45
N MET A 60 -7.09 -5.86 -18.20
CA MET A 60 -6.67 -6.28 -16.87
C MET A 60 -5.17 -6.06 -16.73
N SER A 61 -4.74 -5.54 -15.59
CA SER A 61 -3.34 -5.33 -15.27
C SER A 61 -3.04 -5.72 -13.84
N HIS A 62 -1.99 -6.49 -13.65
CA HIS A 62 -1.42 -6.78 -12.35
C HIS A 62 0.09 -6.55 -12.39
N TYR A 63 0.62 -5.82 -11.43
CA TYR A 63 2.05 -5.70 -11.28
C TYR A 63 2.47 -5.62 -9.82
N ASN A 64 3.71 -6.02 -9.57
CA ASN A 64 4.39 -5.83 -8.29
C ASN A 64 5.68 -5.06 -8.50
N ALA A 65 6.02 -4.18 -7.55
CA ALA A 65 7.24 -3.40 -7.56
C ALA A 65 7.94 -3.55 -6.20
N VAL A 66 9.17 -4.02 -6.23
CA VAL A 66 9.95 -4.31 -5.02
C VAL A 66 11.33 -3.67 -5.07
N TRP A 67 11.80 -3.22 -3.92
CA TRP A 67 13.18 -2.79 -3.75
C TRP A 67 14.13 -3.99 -3.81
N ILE A 68 15.13 -3.88 -4.63
CA ILE A 68 16.30 -4.78 -4.65
C ILE A 68 17.40 -4.18 -3.80
N GLU A 69 17.62 -2.87 -3.96
CA GLU A 69 18.58 -2.09 -3.22
C GLU A 69 18.00 -0.70 -2.94
N ARG A 70 18.08 -0.26 -1.70
CA ARG A 70 17.64 1.07 -1.30
C ARG A 70 18.67 2.13 -1.68
N MET A 71 18.23 3.38 -1.70
CA MET A 71 19.15 4.53 -1.91
C MET A 71 20.28 4.50 -0.90
N PRO A 72 21.53 4.72 -1.32
CA PRO A 72 22.66 4.80 -0.40
C PRO A 72 22.53 6.01 0.53
N ASN A 73 23.17 5.92 1.69
CA ASN A 73 23.24 7.00 2.69
C ASN A 73 21.89 7.47 3.26
N TYR A 74 20.83 6.65 3.15
CA TYR A 74 19.59 6.85 3.87
C TYR A 74 19.60 6.04 5.17
N ASP A 75 19.17 6.69 6.24
CA ASP A 75 19.03 6.05 7.54
C ASP A 75 17.64 5.41 7.65
N TYR A 76 17.50 4.24 7.02
CA TYR A 76 16.24 3.51 7.02
C TYR A 76 15.98 2.84 8.36
N GLN A 77 14.73 2.86 8.78
CA GLN A 77 14.29 2.07 9.93
C GLN A 77 14.58 0.58 9.70
N LYS A 78 14.87 -0.15 10.77
CA LYS A 78 15.23 -1.58 10.69
C LYS A 78 14.21 -2.42 9.93
N TYR A 79 12.91 -2.14 10.13
CA TYR A 79 11.82 -2.85 9.47
C TYR A 79 11.69 -2.53 7.97
N GLN A 80 12.22 -1.40 7.50
CA GLN A 80 12.23 -1.00 6.09
C GLN A 80 13.33 -1.65 5.24
N LYS A 81 14.13 -2.53 5.83
CA LYS A 81 15.22 -3.25 5.14
C LYS A 81 14.88 -4.71 4.87
N ARG A 82 13.60 -5.05 4.80
CA ARG A 82 13.15 -6.42 4.54
C ARG A 82 13.44 -6.81 3.08
N LYS A 83 13.81 -8.06 2.89
CA LYS A 83 14.05 -8.60 1.54
C LYS A 83 12.77 -8.54 0.70
N ASN A 84 12.90 -8.08 -0.54
CA ASN A 84 11.78 -7.89 -1.49
C ASN A 84 10.67 -6.99 -0.95
N GLU A 85 11.03 -5.99 -0.18
CA GLU A 85 10.08 -5.01 0.33
C GLU A 85 9.35 -4.29 -0.82
N PRO A 86 8.01 -4.24 -0.81
CA PRO A 86 7.28 -3.49 -1.81
C PRO A 86 7.68 -2.01 -1.81
N MET A 87 7.74 -1.39 -2.97
CA MET A 87 8.04 0.06 -3.07
C MET A 87 7.01 0.92 -2.35
N ASN A 88 5.75 0.50 -2.38
CA ASN A 88 4.63 1.18 -1.72
C ASN A 88 4.22 0.45 -0.44
N ALA A 89 5.21 -0.06 0.32
CA ALA A 89 4.97 -0.68 1.60
C ALA A 89 4.56 0.35 2.65
N PHE A 90 3.63 -0.04 3.51
CA PHE A 90 3.38 0.63 4.77
C PHE A 90 3.45 -0.39 5.91
N TYR A 91 3.79 0.12 7.09
CA TYR A 91 4.01 -0.68 8.28
C TYR A 91 3.02 -0.26 9.35
N TYR A 92 2.48 -1.22 10.08
CA TYR A 92 1.50 -0.99 11.13
C TYR A 92 1.59 -2.07 12.20
N TYR A 93 1.11 -1.74 13.40
CA TYR A 93 0.87 -2.71 14.44
C TYR A 93 -0.60 -3.10 14.40
N LYS A 94 -0.87 -4.39 14.57
CA LYS A 94 -2.24 -4.88 14.64
C LYS A 94 -2.72 -4.77 16.09
N THR A 95 -3.93 -4.30 16.25
CA THR A 95 -4.59 -4.24 17.54
C THR A 95 -5.62 -5.36 17.66
N THR A 96 -5.72 -5.96 18.84
CA THR A 96 -6.60 -7.11 19.09
C THR A 96 -7.85 -6.72 19.85
N ASP A 97 -7.72 -5.75 20.78
CA ASP A 97 -8.81 -5.32 21.65
C ASP A 97 -8.49 -3.91 22.22
N ILE A 98 -9.31 -3.46 23.16
CA ILE A 98 -9.12 -2.24 23.95
C ILE A 98 -8.95 -2.64 25.41
N ILE A 99 -8.02 -1.98 26.14
CA ILE A 99 -7.78 -2.24 27.56
C ILE A 99 -9.02 -1.89 28.39
N ASP A 100 -9.51 -2.85 29.15
CA ASP A 100 -10.63 -2.68 30.06
C ASP A 100 -10.33 -1.70 31.22
N VAL A 101 -11.37 -1.21 31.84
CA VAL A 101 -11.25 -0.26 32.97
C VAL A 101 -10.44 -0.84 34.13
N ASP A 102 -10.60 -2.13 34.40
CA ASP A 102 -9.88 -2.87 35.45
C ASP A 102 -8.56 -3.46 34.97
N LYS A 103 -8.23 -3.28 33.66
CA LYS A 103 -7.03 -3.81 33.02
C LYS A 103 -6.88 -5.34 33.04
N SER A 104 -7.98 -6.06 33.26
CA SER A 104 -7.96 -7.53 33.38
C SER A 104 -7.54 -8.23 32.09
N ASN A 105 -7.82 -7.61 30.93
CA ASN A 105 -7.49 -8.13 29.60
C ASN A 105 -6.12 -7.64 29.05
N MET A 106 -5.39 -6.80 29.81
CA MET A 106 -4.12 -6.22 29.33
C MET A 106 -2.98 -7.24 29.40
N PRO A 107 -2.35 -7.61 28.26
CA PRO A 107 -1.21 -8.51 28.25
C PRO A 107 0.05 -7.85 28.83
N GLU A 108 0.96 -8.67 29.36
CA GLU A 108 2.22 -8.20 29.95
C GLU A 108 3.09 -7.47 28.93
N SER A 109 3.12 -7.96 27.68
CA SER A 109 3.86 -7.35 26.55
C SER A 109 3.50 -5.88 26.31
N GLN A 110 2.24 -5.46 26.62
CA GLN A 110 1.79 -4.09 26.46
C GLN A 110 2.60 -3.08 27.29
N ARG A 111 3.21 -3.52 28.39
CA ARG A 111 4.04 -2.66 29.26
C ARG A 111 5.30 -2.14 28.59
N SER A 112 5.78 -2.83 27.57
CA SER A 112 6.95 -2.42 26.80
C SER A 112 6.73 -1.10 26.03
N LEU A 113 5.47 -0.76 25.72
CA LEU A 113 5.08 0.49 25.08
C LEU A 113 5.05 1.70 26.03
N GLY A 114 5.25 1.47 27.33
CA GLY A 114 5.29 2.51 28.35
C GLY A 114 3.93 2.79 29.01
N PRO A 115 3.93 3.61 30.09
CA PRO A 115 2.76 3.78 30.94
C PRO A 115 1.52 4.35 30.24
N ALA A 116 1.70 5.23 29.26
CA ALA A 116 0.59 5.86 28.52
C ALA A 116 -0.20 4.82 27.71
N ALA A 117 0.49 3.84 27.13
CA ALA A 117 -0.14 2.77 26.37
C ALA A 117 -0.81 1.68 27.24
N CYS A 118 -0.66 1.76 28.56
CA CYS A 118 -1.27 0.85 29.54
C CYS A 118 -2.50 1.43 30.23
N MET A 119 -3.09 2.48 29.68
CA MET A 119 -4.28 3.11 30.27
C MET A 119 -5.57 2.43 29.74
N PRO A 120 -6.64 2.36 30.57
CA PRO A 120 -7.93 1.92 30.08
C PRO A 120 -8.39 2.70 28.85
N GLY A 121 -8.99 1.98 27.88
CA GLY A 121 -9.41 2.58 26.62
C GLY A 121 -8.29 2.65 25.56
N TYR A 122 -7.06 2.28 25.89
CA TYR A 122 -5.98 2.19 24.91
C TYR A 122 -6.06 0.87 24.14
N PRO A 123 -5.68 0.86 22.84
CA PRO A 123 -5.69 -0.37 22.05
C PRO A 123 -4.61 -1.35 22.53
N ILE A 124 -4.96 -2.62 22.61
CA ILE A 124 -4.04 -3.71 22.88
C ILE A 124 -3.32 -4.06 21.58
N VAL A 125 -2.00 -3.92 21.58
CA VAL A 125 -1.14 -4.24 20.44
C VAL A 125 -0.75 -5.70 20.47
N GLU A 126 -0.84 -6.37 19.32
CA GLU A 126 -0.46 -7.76 19.15
C GLU A 126 1.07 -7.93 19.27
N ASP A 127 1.51 -8.77 20.17
CA ASP A 127 2.86 -9.32 20.23
C ASP A 127 2.94 -10.47 19.21
N LYS A 128 3.41 -10.16 18.02
CA LYS A 128 3.36 -11.06 16.86
C LYS A 128 4.34 -12.21 16.97
N ASN A 129 5.51 -11.98 17.56
CA ASN A 129 6.56 -12.96 17.70
C ASN A 129 6.51 -13.71 19.03
N GLY A 130 5.71 -13.22 20.01
CA GLY A 130 5.50 -13.84 21.31
C GLY A 130 6.69 -13.72 22.27
N ASP A 131 7.55 -12.71 22.08
CA ASP A 131 8.74 -12.53 22.92
C ASP A 131 8.48 -11.70 24.20
N GLY A 132 7.25 -11.19 24.37
CA GLY A 132 6.84 -10.38 25.50
C GLY A 132 7.19 -8.90 25.39
N ILE A 133 7.74 -8.44 24.26
CA ILE A 133 8.14 -7.06 24.02
C ILE A 133 7.55 -6.60 22.70
N ILE A 134 6.74 -5.56 22.72
CA ILE A 134 6.20 -4.96 21.49
C ILE A 134 7.23 -4.01 20.90
N ASP A 135 7.80 -4.40 19.78
CA ASP A 135 8.84 -3.63 19.07
C ASP A 135 8.64 -3.68 17.53
N VAL A 136 9.64 -3.24 16.77
CA VAL A 136 9.60 -3.23 15.30
C VAL A 136 9.44 -4.62 14.67
N ASN A 137 9.73 -5.70 15.39
CA ASN A 137 9.58 -7.06 14.89
C ASN A 137 8.12 -7.50 14.85
N ASP A 138 7.24 -6.85 15.66
CA ASP A 138 5.80 -7.10 15.68
C ASP A 138 5.05 -6.34 14.59
N SER A 139 5.75 -5.46 13.87
CA SER A 139 5.13 -4.71 12.79
C SER A 139 4.73 -5.63 11.63
N TYR A 140 3.56 -5.35 11.08
CA TYR A 140 3.09 -5.92 9.83
C TYR A 140 3.48 -5.01 8.67
N MET A 141 3.69 -5.61 7.51
CA MET A 141 3.99 -4.90 6.28
C MET A 141 2.92 -5.25 5.24
N ASP A 142 2.33 -4.24 4.64
CA ASP A 142 1.39 -4.39 3.55
C ASP A 142 1.76 -3.53 2.36
N ASN A 143 1.23 -3.87 1.19
CA ASN A 143 1.45 -3.16 -0.06
C ASN A 143 0.20 -2.36 -0.42
N MET A 144 0.37 -1.07 -0.69
CA MET A 144 -0.73 -0.19 -1.14
C MET A 144 -1.11 -0.39 -2.61
N LEU A 145 -0.28 -1.09 -3.39
CA LEU A 145 -0.60 -1.36 -4.78
C LEU A 145 -1.83 -2.28 -4.91
N PRO A 146 -2.77 -1.95 -5.79
CA PRO A 146 -3.88 -2.83 -6.12
C PRO A 146 -3.38 -4.20 -6.61
N LYS A 147 -4.10 -5.24 -6.25
CA LYS A 147 -3.84 -6.59 -6.77
C LYS A 147 -4.30 -6.76 -8.21
N LEU A 148 -5.29 -5.99 -8.63
CA LEU A 148 -5.80 -6.02 -9.99
C LEU A 148 -6.38 -4.66 -10.36
N TYR A 149 -5.98 -4.18 -11.52
CA TYR A 149 -6.64 -3.09 -12.24
C TYR A 149 -7.48 -3.73 -13.34
N PHE A 150 -8.69 -3.26 -13.53
CA PHE A 150 -9.54 -3.75 -14.62
C PHE A 150 -10.34 -2.62 -15.24
N GLY A 151 -10.61 -2.79 -16.53
CA GLY A 151 -11.53 -1.98 -17.30
C GLY A 151 -12.41 -2.89 -18.15
N PHE A 152 -13.67 -2.55 -18.27
CA PHE A 152 -14.65 -3.24 -19.08
C PHE A 152 -15.50 -2.25 -19.84
N GLY A 153 -15.44 -2.29 -21.15
CA GLY A 153 -16.21 -1.44 -22.04
C GLY A 153 -17.13 -2.27 -22.93
N ASN A 154 -18.33 -1.75 -23.20
CA ASN A 154 -19.25 -2.26 -24.22
C ASN A 154 -19.73 -1.11 -25.06
N THR A 155 -19.68 -1.26 -26.37
CA THR A 155 -20.24 -0.36 -27.35
C THR A 155 -21.34 -1.08 -28.10
N PHE A 156 -22.51 -0.48 -28.10
CA PHE A 156 -23.70 -0.93 -28.83
C PHE A 156 -24.06 0.13 -29.86
N THR A 157 -24.06 -0.23 -31.13
CA THR A 157 -24.53 0.62 -32.22
C THR A 157 -25.81 0.01 -32.78
N TRP A 158 -26.89 0.75 -32.79
CA TRP A 158 -28.15 0.34 -33.37
C TRP A 158 -28.71 1.45 -34.29
N LYS A 159 -28.62 1.18 -35.60
CA LYS A 159 -28.97 2.16 -36.65
C LYS A 159 -28.17 3.46 -36.46
N ASN A 160 -28.81 4.53 -36.01
CA ASN A 160 -28.23 5.85 -35.80
C ASN A 160 -27.96 6.15 -34.30
N PHE A 161 -28.08 5.15 -33.43
CA PHE A 161 -27.86 5.29 -32.01
C PHE A 161 -26.62 4.50 -31.57
N ASP A 162 -25.78 5.14 -30.78
CA ASP A 162 -24.62 4.54 -30.14
C ASP A 162 -24.77 4.63 -28.61
N LEU A 163 -24.47 3.55 -27.93
CA LEU A 163 -24.41 3.48 -26.47
C LEU A 163 -23.08 2.88 -26.05
N ASP A 164 -22.30 3.67 -25.31
CA ASP A 164 -21.04 3.21 -24.70
C ASP A 164 -21.21 3.09 -23.18
N ILE A 165 -20.89 1.91 -22.66
CA ILE A 165 -20.85 1.64 -21.23
C ILE A 165 -19.43 1.29 -20.87
N PHE A 166 -18.80 2.08 -19.99
CA PHE A 166 -17.46 1.83 -19.52
C PHE A 166 -17.42 1.76 -18.00
N MET A 167 -16.78 0.72 -17.47
CA MET A 167 -16.53 0.50 -16.06
C MET A 167 -15.04 0.27 -15.85
N TYR A 168 -14.49 0.79 -14.77
CA TYR A 168 -13.13 0.50 -14.36
C TYR A 168 -13.05 0.41 -12.84
N GLY A 169 -12.04 -0.29 -12.36
CA GLY A 169 -11.86 -0.43 -10.93
C GLY A 169 -10.50 -1.02 -10.54
N GLN A 170 -10.31 -1.05 -9.25
CA GLN A 170 -9.13 -1.60 -8.60
C GLN A 170 -9.56 -2.56 -7.51
N LEU A 171 -8.99 -3.74 -7.48
CA LEU A 171 -9.27 -4.74 -6.44
C LEU A 171 -8.06 -4.91 -5.51
N GLY A 172 -8.34 -5.15 -4.24
CA GLY A 172 -7.32 -5.42 -3.23
C GLY A 172 -6.45 -4.21 -2.88
N VAL A 173 -6.97 -3.00 -3.05
CA VAL A 173 -6.33 -1.75 -2.61
C VAL A 173 -6.34 -1.70 -1.10
N LYS A 174 -5.18 -1.38 -0.52
CA LYS A 174 -5.05 -1.05 0.89
C LYS A 174 -4.57 0.40 0.99
N LYS A 175 -5.23 1.18 1.84
CA LYS A 175 -4.87 2.58 2.08
C LYS A 175 -4.87 2.86 3.58
N TRP A 176 -3.95 3.70 4.00
CA TRP A 176 -3.98 4.27 5.32
C TRP A 176 -5.17 5.25 5.42
N ASN A 177 -5.92 5.17 6.51
CA ASN A 177 -7.04 6.07 6.73
C ASN A 177 -6.61 7.23 7.64
N ASP A 178 -6.12 8.29 7.03
CA ASP A 178 -5.63 9.47 7.75
C ASP A 178 -6.72 10.15 8.59
N ALA A 179 -7.97 10.08 8.17
CA ALA A 179 -9.07 10.68 8.91
C ALA A 179 -9.26 10.02 10.28
N TYR A 180 -9.05 8.69 10.37
CA TYR A 180 -9.06 7.98 11.65
C TYR A 180 -7.79 8.22 12.47
N SER A 181 -6.65 8.33 11.82
CA SER A 181 -5.37 8.58 12.49
C SER A 181 -5.33 9.93 13.19
N TYR A 182 -5.86 10.97 12.54
CA TYR A 182 -5.95 12.32 13.13
C TYR A 182 -7.12 12.52 14.09
N SER A 183 -8.18 11.71 13.99
CA SER A 183 -9.32 11.82 14.91
C SER A 183 -9.05 11.19 16.28
N ALA A 184 -8.05 10.34 16.40
CA ALA A 184 -7.58 9.79 17.67
C ALA A 184 -6.80 10.80 18.51
N ASP A 185 -6.40 11.94 17.93
CA ASP A 185 -5.79 13.02 18.69
C ASP A 185 -6.85 13.77 19.52
N ALA A 186 -6.48 14.04 20.77
CA ALA A 186 -7.35 14.57 21.81
C ALA A 186 -8.25 15.72 21.34
N GLY A 187 -9.53 15.50 21.29
CA GLY A 187 -10.56 16.48 21.02
C GLY A 187 -11.44 16.23 19.78
N ASN A 188 -11.17 15.23 18.97
CA ASN A 188 -11.94 14.93 17.77
C ASN A 188 -12.77 13.63 17.85
N LEU A 189 -13.12 13.21 19.06
CA LEU A 189 -13.97 12.04 19.33
C LEU A 189 -15.41 12.17 18.79
N SER A 190 -15.76 13.31 18.19
CA SER A 190 -17.11 13.58 17.67
C SER A 190 -17.32 13.17 16.20
N ARG A 191 -16.36 12.47 15.58
CA ARG A 191 -16.44 12.05 14.17
C ARG A 191 -16.36 10.53 13.99
N GLY A 192 -16.93 9.80 14.92
CA GLY A 192 -17.19 8.38 14.75
C GLY A 192 -18.42 8.13 13.90
#